data_27e0b6b2aaa62d9c9d7f9014f74bdd4c
#
_entry.id   27e0b6b2aaa62d9c9d7f9014f74bdd4c
#
_cell.length_a   1.000
_cell.length_b   1.000
_cell.length_c   1.000
_cell.angle_alpha   90.00
_cell.angle_beta   90.00
_cell.angle_gamma   90.00
#
_symmetry.space_group_name_H-M   'P 1'
#
loop_
_entity.id
_entity.type
_entity.pdbx_description
1 polymer ?
#
loop_
_entity_poly.entity_id
_entity_poly.type
_entity_poly.pdbx_seq_one_letter_code
_entity_poly.pdbx_strand_id
1 'polypeptide(L)'
;MIAEISNSQRTGYTASKIFHMQRNEIELFNNTYQFMLVHNYVNYFLTGGVFAMEEGDASGTGLWDPVKKKWSESLTSIISKDLLSKLPPVSSSIESIGNISKELVKEYGFNSACRIDAGSGDNMYGAIGTGNIDPGILTISLGTSGTAYTIVETPFVDPTGEIACFCDSTGRYLPLLCVSNMAGGYNSFLEKNGLSHSEFEALMTYTHPGNDGNVIVPWYEGERTPDLPNASPIYFGFSYDDLTKEKVARGLIEGHVLNLYEGFSKMPIEPKEIYLTGGLSQSKVWCQMIADIFNCKATPVLGEGAALGAALHAGWIWNNENGSNETLSKIVKPFITFNEQLRCTPKDENIKVYDNLKSLYSSITMRIRGLGGKDPFELKQGLKG
;
A
#
# COMPACT_ATOMS: atom_id res chain seq x y z
N MET A 1 8.15 -19.43 7.00
CA MET A 1 7.42 -18.23 7.44
C MET A 1 6.79 -17.51 6.26
N ILE A 2 7.51 -16.84 5.35
CA ILE A 2 6.89 -16.10 4.22
C ILE A 2 5.92 -16.97 3.41
N ALA A 3 6.30 -18.18 3.05
CA ALA A 3 5.44 -19.11 2.32
C ALA A 3 4.17 -19.54 3.08
N GLU A 4 4.13 -19.38 4.41
CA GLU A 4 2.98 -19.75 5.24
C GLU A 4 2.01 -18.59 5.45
N ILE A 5 2.53 -17.38 5.68
CA ILE A 5 1.70 -16.22 6.00
C ILE A 5 1.65 -15.19 4.87
N SER A 6 2.25 -15.48 3.72
CA SER A 6 2.35 -14.60 2.54
C SER A 6 2.91 -13.21 2.87
N ASN A 7 3.75 -13.13 3.91
CA ASN A 7 4.27 -11.88 4.45
C ASN A 7 5.62 -12.08 5.16
N SER A 8 6.40 -11.02 5.31
CA SER A 8 7.59 -10.99 6.16
C SER A 8 7.23 -10.40 7.53
N GLN A 9 7.98 -10.79 8.57
CA GLN A 9 7.83 -10.15 9.89
C GLN A 9 8.50 -8.78 9.90
N ARG A 10 7.74 -7.78 10.29
CA ARG A 10 8.21 -6.40 10.43
C ARG A 10 8.02 -5.92 11.88
N THR A 11 8.83 -4.97 12.31
CA THR A 11 8.78 -4.41 13.68
C THR A 11 7.41 -3.82 14.04
N GLY A 12 6.69 -3.29 13.08
CA GLY A 12 5.35 -2.73 13.26
C GLY A 12 4.23 -3.76 13.42
N TYR A 13 4.47 -5.03 13.09
CA TYR A 13 3.42 -6.07 13.11
C TYR A 13 3.09 -6.52 14.54
N THR A 14 1.86 -7.00 14.71
CA THR A 14 1.34 -7.48 15.99
C THR A 14 2.18 -8.60 16.58
N ALA A 15 2.63 -9.56 15.75
CA ALA A 15 3.52 -10.64 16.20
C ALA A 15 4.80 -10.12 16.86
N SER A 16 5.45 -9.12 16.25
CA SER A 16 6.67 -8.52 16.78
C SER A 16 6.44 -7.81 18.11
N LYS A 17 5.29 -7.14 18.26
CA LYS A 17 4.89 -6.47 19.52
C LYS A 17 4.57 -7.49 20.62
N ILE A 18 3.85 -8.55 20.30
CA ILE A 18 3.56 -9.63 21.25
C ILE A 18 4.86 -10.34 21.68
N PHE A 19 5.76 -10.60 20.74
CA PHE A 19 7.06 -11.18 21.04
C PHE A 19 7.89 -10.28 21.96
N HIS A 20 7.87 -8.96 21.72
CA HIS A 20 8.53 -8.00 22.61
C HIS A 20 7.93 -8.05 24.02
N MET A 21 6.61 -8.03 24.15
CA MET A 21 5.92 -8.14 25.45
C MET A 21 6.28 -9.44 26.17
N GLN A 22 6.24 -10.56 25.46
CA GLN A 22 6.60 -11.88 26.03
C GLN A 22 8.04 -11.93 26.56
N ARG A 23 8.97 -11.22 25.93
CA ARG A 23 10.38 -11.18 26.33
C ARG A 23 10.69 -10.20 27.45
N ASN A 24 10.05 -9.05 27.45
CA ASN A 24 10.43 -7.92 28.31
C ASN A 24 9.38 -7.59 29.38
N GLU A 25 8.14 -8.09 29.25
CA GLU A 25 7.02 -7.79 30.12
C GLU A 25 6.23 -9.08 30.42
N ILE A 26 6.93 -10.13 30.87
CA ILE A 26 6.38 -11.49 30.98
C ILE A 26 5.16 -11.57 31.91
N GLU A 27 5.10 -10.81 32.98
CA GLU A 27 3.96 -10.78 33.90
C GLU A 27 2.72 -10.21 33.19
N LEU A 28 2.88 -9.14 32.40
CA LEU A 28 1.81 -8.56 31.61
C LEU A 28 1.34 -9.53 30.54
N PHE A 29 2.27 -10.18 29.83
CA PHE A 29 1.95 -11.21 28.85
C PHE A 29 1.13 -12.37 29.47
N ASN A 30 1.57 -12.90 30.63
CA ASN A 30 0.90 -14.00 31.30
C ASN A 30 -0.52 -13.63 31.77
N ASN A 31 -0.71 -12.39 32.25
CA ASN A 31 -1.99 -11.87 32.70
C ASN A 31 -2.90 -11.37 31.56
N THR A 32 -2.39 -11.31 30.32
CA THR A 32 -3.19 -10.93 29.17
C THR A 32 -4.19 -12.04 28.86
N TYR A 33 -5.48 -11.69 28.83
CA TYR A 33 -6.56 -12.60 28.47
C TYR A 33 -6.68 -12.74 26.95
N GLN A 34 -6.66 -11.62 26.21
CA GLN A 34 -6.86 -11.60 24.75
C GLN A 34 -6.05 -10.47 24.11
N PHE A 35 -5.38 -10.74 22.98
CA PHE A 35 -4.77 -9.73 22.15
C PHE A 35 -5.76 -9.25 21.10
N MET A 36 -5.93 -7.94 20.96
CA MET A 36 -6.83 -7.31 20.00
C MET A 36 -6.16 -6.08 19.38
N LEU A 37 -6.51 -5.75 18.14
CA LEU A 37 -6.22 -4.45 17.56
C LEU A 37 -7.19 -3.40 18.13
N VAL A 38 -6.88 -2.11 17.96
CA VAL A 38 -7.66 -1.03 18.58
C VAL A 38 -9.13 -1.09 18.15
N HIS A 39 -9.41 -1.24 16.87
CA HIS A 39 -10.81 -1.29 16.41
C HIS A 39 -11.52 -2.60 16.81
N ASN A 40 -10.82 -3.72 16.94
CA ASN A 40 -11.41 -4.94 17.50
C ASN A 40 -11.86 -4.72 18.97
N TYR A 41 -11.10 -3.94 19.73
CA TYR A 41 -11.52 -3.55 21.09
C TYR A 41 -12.75 -2.63 21.06
N VAL A 42 -12.82 -1.68 20.12
CA VAL A 42 -14.01 -0.86 19.91
C VAL A 42 -15.21 -1.73 19.56
N ASN A 43 -15.06 -2.71 18.67
CA ASN A 43 -16.10 -3.66 18.31
C ASN A 43 -16.54 -4.53 19.49
N TYR A 44 -15.60 -4.99 20.32
CA TYR A 44 -15.89 -5.69 21.57
C TYR A 44 -16.79 -4.84 22.49
N PHE A 45 -16.47 -3.56 22.64
CA PHE A 45 -17.29 -2.62 23.41
C PHE A 45 -18.67 -2.40 22.78
N LEU A 46 -18.73 -2.16 21.46
CA LEU A 46 -19.97 -1.94 20.73
C LEU A 46 -20.92 -3.13 20.80
N THR A 47 -20.41 -4.34 20.75
CA THR A 47 -21.19 -5.59 20.77
C THR A 47 -21.53 -6.03 22.19
N GLY A 48 -20.91 -5.46 23.21
CA GLY A 48 -21.07 -5.90 24.61
C GLY A 48 -20.33 -7.19 24.94
N GLY A 49 -19.21 -7.47 24.24
CA GLY A 49 -18.29 -8.53 24.63
C GLY A 49 -17.95 -9.57 23.55
N VAL A 50 -18.23 -9.34 22.29
CA VAL A 50 -17.82 -10.24 21.21
C VAL A 50 -16.34 -10.05 20.90
N PHE A 51 -15.53 -11.10 21.08
CA PHE A 51 -14.15 -11.14 20.60
C PHE A 51 -14.14 -11.59 19.15
N ALA A 52 -13.68 -10.71 18.27
CA ALA A 52 -13.57 -11.02 16.85
C ALA A 52 -12.43 -10.19 16.22
N MET A 53 -11.79 -10.76 15.22
CA MET A 53 -10.86 -10.10 14.30
C MET A 53 -11.27 -10.50 12.89
N GLU A 54 -11.13 -9.62 11.93
CA GLU A 54 -11.46 -9.89 10.53
C GLU A 54 -10.23 -10.49 9.80
N GLU A 55 -10.44 -11.18 8.67
CA GLU A 55 -9.36 -11.86 7.92
C GLU A 55 -8.26 -10.93 7.45
N GLY A 56 -8.59 -9.71 7.00
CA GLY A 56 -7.62 -8.70 6.57
C GLY A 56 -6.69 -8.28 7.71
N ASP A 57 -7.26 -8.00 8.87
CA ASP A 57 -6.51 -7.70 10.08
C ASP A 57 -5.66 -8.88 10.55
N ALA A 58 -6.25 -10.06 10.58
CA ALA A 58 -5.56 -11.27 10.99
C ALA A 58 -4.32 -11.52 10.10
N SER A 59 -4.46 -11.32 8.78
CA SER A 59 -3.35 -11.43 7.84
C SER A 59 -2.25 -10.37 8.06
N GLY A 60 -2.60 -9.20 8.60
CA GLY A 60 -1.68 -8.13 8.98
C GLY A 60 -0.94 -8.36 10.30
N THR A 61 -1.32 -9.37 11.10
CA THR A 61 -0.67 -9.65 12.39
C THR A 61 0.71 -10.28 12.26
N GLY A 62 0.98 -10.96 11.12
CA GLY A 62 2.15 -11.82 10.94
C GLY A 62 2.02 -13.22 11.59
N LEU A 63 0.81 -13.61 11.99
CA LEU A 63 0.51 -14.90 12.64
C LEU A 63 -0.58 -15.71 11.94
N TRP A 64 -1.22 -15.15 10.91
CA TRP A 64 -2.34 -15.75 10.19
C TRP A 64 -1.91 -16.34 8.85
N ASP A 65 -2.33 -17.55 8.56
CA ASP A 65 -2.18 -18.20 7.24
C ASP A 65 -3.39 -17.81 6.35
N PRO A 66 -3.22 -16.91 5.39
CA PRO A 66 -4.33 -16.41 4.57
C PRO A 66 -4.89 -17.47 3.61
N VAL A 67 -4.10 -18.51 3.29
CA VAL A 67 -4.50 -19.59 2.40
C VAL A 67 -5.35 -20.61 3.14
N LYS A 68 -4.91 -21.03 4.34
CA LYS A 68 -5.63 -22.00 5.18
C LYS A 68 -6.70 -21.34 6.04
N LYS A 69 -6.75 -20.00 6.06
CA LYS A 69 -7.67 -19.21 6.89
C LYS A 69 -7.66 -19.64 8.36
N LYS A 70 -6.46 -19.68 8.95
CA LYS A 70 -6.25 -20.04 10.36
C LYS A 70 -5.00 -19.41 10.95
N TRP A 71 -4.96 -19.25 12.26
CA TRP A 71 -3.74 -18.89 12.98
C TRP A 71 -2.65 -19.94 12.76
N SER A 72 -1.42 -19.47 12.52
CA SER A 72 -0.26 -20.34 12.36
C SER A 72 0.19 -20.90 13.71
N GLU A 73 -0.04 -22.18 13.94
CA GLU A 73 0.41 -22.87 15.13
C GLU A 73 1.94 -22.87 15.25
N SER A 74 2.64 -22.95 14.12
CA SER A 74 4.10 -22.93 14.08
C SER A 74 4.65 -21.60 14.56
N LEU A 75 4.11 -20.46 14.07
CA LEU A 75 4.58 -19.13 14.39
C LEU A 75 4.13 -18.68 15.79
N THR A 76 2.91 -18.97 16.19
CA THR A 76 2.43 -18.65 17.54
C THR A 76 3.24 -19.37 18.60
N SER A 77 3.58 -20.64 18.40
CA SER A 77 4.38 -21.44 19.35
C SER A 77 5.85 -20.99 19.46
N ILE A 78 6.41 -20.30 18.47
CA ILE A 78 7.73 -19.67 18.57
C ILE A 78 7.71 -18.56 19.64
N ILE A 79 6.60 -17.83 19.76
CA ILE A 79 6.45 -16.78 20.77
C ILE A 79 6.10 -17.37 22.11
N SER A 80 5.01 -18.18 22.19
CA SER A 80 4.61 -18.91 23.37
C SER A 80 3.65 -20.05 23.01
N LYS A 81 3.70 -21.16 23.76
CA LYS A 81 2.81 -22.32 23.57
C LYS A 81 1.34 -21.99 23.83
N ASP A 82 1.06 -21.01 24.66
CA ASP A 82 -0.29 -20.57 25.02
C ASP A 82 -0.81 -19.37 24.20
N LEU A 83 0.03 -18.81 23.32
CA LEU A 83 -0.36 -17.62 22.54
C LEU A 83 -1.61 -17.85 21.70
N LEU A 84 -1.75 -19.03 21.10
CA LEU A 84 -2.90 -19.35 20.27
C LEU A 84 -4.24 -19.17 21.02
N SER A 85 -4.27 -19.51 22.31
CA SER A 85 -5.48 -19.34 23.16
C SER A 85 -5.76 -17.87 23.52
N LYS A 86 -4.79 -16.99 23.33
CA LYS A 86 -4.88 -15.54 23.57
C LYS A 86 -5.21 -14.74 22.31
N LEU A 87 -5.35 -15.39 21.16
CA LEU A 87 -5.75 -14.72 19.90
C LEU A 87 -7.26 -14.86 19.70
N PRO A 88 -7.95 -13.82 19.20
CA PRO A 88 -9.38 -13.86 18.98
C PRO A 88 -9.76 -14.83 17.87
N PRO A 89 -10.99 -15.35 17.84
CA PRO A 89 -11.52 -16.00 16.65
C PRO A 89 -11.53 -15.02 15.47
N VAL A 90 -11.28 -15.54 14.27
CA VAL A 90 -11.29 -14.74 13.05
C VAL A 90 -12.64 -14.91 12.37
N SER A 91 -13.29 -13.78 12.09
CA SER A 91 -14.57 -13.71 11.39
C SER A 91 -14.35 -13.45 9.90
N SER A 92 -15.31 -13.88 9.11
CA SER A 92 -15.36 -13.54 7.68
C SER A 92 -15.44 -12.02 7.48
N SER A 93 -14.75 -11.52 6.46
CA SER A 93 -14.77 -10.11 6.08
C SER A 93 -16.13 -9.63 5.55
N ILE A 94 -17.02 -10.56 5.20
CA ILE A 94 -18.30 -10.27 4.53
C ILE A 94 -19.52 -10.55 5.41
N GLU A 95 -19.33 -10.63 6.71
CA GLU A 95 -20.38 -10.91 7.69
C GLU A 95 -20.27 -9.95 8.88
N SER A 96 -21.41 -9.61 9.48
CA SER A 96 -21.42 -8.88 10.75
C SER A 96 -21.08 -9.81 11.91
N ILE A 97 -20.46 -9.25 12.96
CA ILE A 97 -20.07 -9.99 14.15
C ILE A 97 -21.15 -10.00 15.25
N GLY A 98 -22.20 -9.22 15.09
CA GLY A 98 -23.31 -9.17 16.05
C GLY A 98 -24.12 -7.89 15.96
N ASN A 99 -24.99 -7.72 16.94
CA ASN A 99 -25.76 -6.50 17.11
C ASN A 99 -25.06 -5.57 18.11
N ILE A 100 -25.42 -4.29 18.05
CA ILE A 100 -25.05 -3.32 19.07
C ILE A 100 -25.56 -3.76 20.46
N SER A 101 -24.77 -3.50 21.51
CA SER A 101 -25.12 -3.91 22.87
C SER A 101 -26.40 -3.26 23.38
N LYS A 102 -27.12 -4.00 24.23
CA LYS A 102 -28.37 -3.50 24.84
C LYS A 102 -28.13 -2.25 25.71
N GLU A 103 -26.94 -2.16 26.31
CA GLU A 103 -26.50 -1.04 27.13
C GLU A 103 -26.41 0.23 26.30
N LEU A 104 -25.78 0.18 25.15
CA LEU A 104 -25.63 1.30 24.21
C LEU A 104 -26.99 1.70 23.60
N VAL A 105 -27.84 0.73 23.28
CA VAL A 105 -29.22 1.01 22.85
C VAL A 105 -29.96 1.81 23.91
N LYS A 106 -29.87 1.40 25.17
CA LYS A 106 -30.54 2.07 26.29
C LYS A 106 -29.97 3.45 26.58
N GLU A 107 -28.65 3.59 26.54
CA GLU A 107 -27.95 4.83 26.94
C GLU A 107 -27.97 5.89 25.84
N TYR A 108 -27.76 5.52 24.58
CA TYR A 108 -27.60 6.45 23.47
C TYR A 108 -28.74 6.41 22.44
N GLY A 109 -29.72 5.52 22.60
CA GLY A 109 -30.87 5.45 21.71
C GLY A 109 -30.58 4.84 20.33
N PHE A 110 -29.56 4.03 20.21
CA PHE A 110 -29.31 3.28 18.96
C PHE A 110 -30.49 2.36 18.64
N ASN A 111 -30.69 2.11 17.33
CA ASN A 111 -31.61 1.06 16.92
C ASN A 111 -31.08 -0.31 17.37
N SER A 112 -31.90 -1.10 18.06
CA SER A 112 -31.52 -2.44 18.53
C SER A 112 -31.18 -3.43 17.39
N ALA A 113 -31.63 -3.14 16.17
CA ALA A 113 -31.27 -3.90 14.98
C ALA A 113 -29.95 -3.45 14.32
N CYS A 114 -29.26 -2.44 14.89
CA CYS A 114 -27.95 -2.00 14.38
C CYS A 114 -26.94 -3.14 14.44
N ARG A 115 -26.37 -3.48 13.30
CA ARG A 115 -25.36 -4.52 13.15
C ARG A 115 -23.97 -3.93 13.30
N ILE A 116 -23.06 -4.70 13.85
CA ILE A 116 -21.64 -4.36 13.94
C ILE A 116 -20.86 -5.25 12.99
N ASP A 117 -20.20 -4.62 12.04
CA ASP A 117 -19.24 -5.26 11.13
C ASP A 117 -17.92 -5.53 11.87
N ALA A 118 -17.21 -6.58 11.46
CA ALA A 118 -15.91 -6.93 12.04
C ALA A 118 -14.85 -5.82 11.86
N GLY A 119 -15.07 -4.92 10.92
CA GLY A 119 -14.09 -3.89 10.56
C GLY A 119 -13.03 -4.44 9.60
N SER A 120 -12.05 -3.63 9.24
CA SER A 120 -10.85 -4.03 8.47
C SER A 120 -9.78 -2.96 8.54
N GLY A 121 -8.61 -3.22 7.95
CA GLY A 121 -7.52 -2.27 7.85
C GLY A 121 -7.81 -1.10 6.90
N ASP A 122 -7.13 0.01 7.12
CA ASP A 122 -7.29 1.25 6.35
C ASP A 122 -6.99 1.08 4.84
N ASN A 123 -6.03 0.22 4.47
CA ASN A 123 -5.74 -0.07 3.06
C ASN A 123 -6.84 -0.90 2.39
N MET A 124 -7.45 -1.83 3.11
CA MET A 124 -8.58 -2.64 2.62
C MET A 124 -9.80 -1.76 2.37
N TYR A 125 -10.14 -0.92 3.33
CA TYR A 125 -11.22 0.05 3.16
C TYR A 125 -10.85 1.17 2.19
N GLY A 126 -9.58 1.55 2.12
CA GLY A 126 -9.07 2.46 1.11
C GLY A 126 -9.28 1.94 -0.31
N ALA A 127 -9.12 0.63 -0.53
CA ALA A 127 -9.42 0.00 -1.81
C ALA A 127 -10.91 0.17 -2.17
N ILE A 128 -11.82 -0.13 -1.26
CA ILE A 128 -13.27 0.05 -1.46
C ILE A 128 -13.60 1.53 -1.71
N GLY A 129 -13.10 2.43 -0.86
CA GLY A 129 -13.41 3.87 -0.94
C GLY A 129 -12.79 4.58 -2.14
N THR A 130 -11.83 3.97 -2.82
CA THR A 130 -11.27 4.47 -4.09
C THR A 130 -11.87 3.77 -5.30
N GLY A 131 -12.74 2.77 -5.10
CA GLY A 131 -13.33 1.98 -6.19
C GLY A 131 -12.41 0.88 -6.72
N ASN A 132 -11.31 0.58 -6.06
CA ASN A 132 -10.44 -0.56 -6.37
C ASN A 132 -11.04 -1.83 -5.73
N ILE A 133 -12.07 -2.35 -6.34
CA ILE A 133 -12.85 -3.50 -5.86
C ILE A 133 -12.87 -4.67 -6.84
N ASP A 134 -12.26 -4.48 -8.00
CA ASP A 134 -12.18 -5.50 -9.05
C ASP A 134 -10.74 -5.71 -9.50
N PRO A 135 -10.35 -6.93 -9.90
CA PRO A 135 -9.02 -7.20 -10.45
C PRO A 135 -8.70 -6.35 -11.68
N GLY A 136 -7.47 -5.89 -11.77
CA GLY A 136 -6.99 -5.05 -12.87
C GLY A 136 -6.97 -3.54 -12.56
N ILE A 137 -7.41 -3.14 -11.37
CA ILE A 137 -7.24 -1.78 -10.87
C ILE A 137 -6.04 -1.75 -9.92
N LEU A 138 -5.14 -0.80 -10.12
CA LEU A 138 -4.04 -0.53 -9.20
C LEU A 138 -4.30 0.80 -8.49
N THR A 139 -4.37 0.81 -7.18
CA THR A 139 -4.36 2.08 -6.42
C THR A 139 -2.94 2.42 -5.99
N ILE A 140 -2.52 3.63 -6.28
CA ILE A 140 -1.25 4.21 -5.82
C ILE A 140 -1.56 5.38 -4.91
N SER A 141 -1.09 5.30 -3.66
CA SER A 141 -1.16 6.39 -2.70
C SER A 141 0.18 7.14 -2.64
N LEU A 142 0.13 8.43 -2.90
CA LEU A 142 1.28 9.32 -3.05
C LEU A 142 1.37 10.27 -1.84
N GLY A 143 1.68 9.70 -0.68
CA GLY A 143 1.93 10.40 0.58
C GLY A 143 3.42 10.58 0.87
N THR A 144 3.79 10.79 2.15
CA THR A 144 5.20 10.80 2.60
C THR A 144 5.89 9.51 2.21
N SER A 145 5.23 8.36 2.43
CA SER A 145 5.54 7.06 1.84
C SER A 145 4.64 6.80 0.63
N GLY A 146 5.09 5.96 -0.29
CA GLY A 146 4.27 5.49 -1.41
C GLY A 146 3.74 4.09 -1.16
N THR A 147 2.45 3.84 -1.45
CA THR A 147 1.90 2.48 -1.47
C THR A 147 1.28 2.18 -2.81
N ALA A 148 1.37 0.92 -3.23
CA ALA A 148 0.64 0.42 -4.38
C ALA A 148 -0.03 -0.90 -4.01
N TYR A 149 -1.32 -1.04 -4.28
CA TYR A 149 -2.11 -2.23 -3.95
C TYR A 149 -3.21 -2.48 -4.96
N THR A 150 -3.61 -3.74 -5.04
CA THR A 150 -4.63 -4.22 -5.99
C THR A 150 -5.41 -5.37 -5.37
N ILE A 151 -6.53 -5.74 -5.97
CA ILE A 151 -7.28 -6.93 -5.61
C ILE A 151 -6.92 -8.08 -6.54
N VAL A 152 -6.70 -9.26 -5.96
CA VAL A 152 -6.47 -10.51 -6.71
C VAL A 152 -7.33 -11.65 -6.15
N GLU A 153 -7.70 -12.59 -7.03
CA GLU A 153 -8.58 -13.73 -6.67
C GLU A 153 -7.83 -14.83 -5.90
N THR A 154 -6.52 -14.91 -6.06
CA THR A 154 -5.70 -15.95 -5.42
C THR A 154 -4.59 -15.29 -4.61
N PRO A 155 -4.15 -15.91 -3.48
CA PRO A 155 -3.09 -15.35 -2.66
C PRO A 155 -1.78 -15.29 -3.44
N PHE A 156 -1.10 -14.15 -3.31
CA PHE A 156 0.22 -13.93 -3.88
C PHE A 156 1.29 -14.09 -2.80
N VAL A 157 2.36 -14.81 -3.11
CA VAL A 157 3.51 -14.97 -2.21
C VAL A 157 4.74 -14.42 -2.88
N ASP A 158 5.23 -13.28 -2.39
CA ASP A 158 6.55 -12.77 -2.77
C ASP A 158 7.62 -13.49 -1.93
N PRO A 159 8.50 -14.30 -2.54
CA PRO A 159 9.52 -15.03 -1.80
C PRO A 159 10.54 -14.12 -1.11
N THR A 160 10.68 -12.85 -1.55
CA THR A 160 11.54 -11.85 -0.90
C THR A 160 10.88 -11.22 0.33
N GLY A 161 9.55 -11.31 0.44
CA GLY A 161 8.76 -10.69 1.51
C GLY A 161 8.71 -9.16 1.43
N GLU A 162 9.06 -8.57 0.30
CA GLU A 162 8.98 -7.13 0.07
C GLU A 162 7.54 -6.68 -0.19
N ILE A 163 6.74 -7.54 -0.85
CA ILE A 163 5.30 -7.34 -1.05
C ILE A 163 4.54 -8.16 -0.02
N ALA A 164 3.70 -7.50 0.75
CA ALA A 164 2.77 -8.15 1.65
C ALA A 164 1.51 -8.59 0.91
N CYS A 165 0.99 -9.78 1.16
CA CYS A 165 -0.31 -10.18 0.65
C CYS A 165 -1.28 -10.36 1.82
N PHE A 166 -2.20 -9.42 1.95
CA PHE A 166 -3.27 -9.46 2.96
C PHE A 166 -4.53 -10.11 2.41
N CYS A 167 -5.44 -10.54 3.28
CA CYS A 167 -6.82 -10.72 2.88
C CYS A 167 -7.47 -9.34 2.71
N ASP A 168 -8.36 -9.19 1.73
CA ASP A 168 -9.13 -7.97 1.55
C ASP A 168 -10.49 -8.03 2.27
N SER A 169 -11.24 -6.93 2.27
CA SER A 169 -12.56 -6.87 2.92
C SER A 169 -13.68 -7.50 2.08
N THR A 170 -13.38 -8.16 0.97
CA THR A 170 -14.38 -8.84 0.11
C THR A 170 -14.23 -10.35 0.08
N GLY A 171 -13.35 -10.92 0.92
CA GLY A 171 -13.04 -12.35 0.97
C GLY A 171 -11.96 -12.80 -0.01
N ARG A 172 -11.30 -11.86 -0.70
CA ARG A 172 -10.19 -12.08 -1.65
C ARG A 172 -8.85 -11.64 -1.03
N TYR A 173 -7.90 -11.22 -1.87
CA TYR A 173 -6.54 -10.89 -1.42
C TYR A 173 -6.10 -9.52 -1.94
N LEU A 174 -5.28 -8.85 -1.15
CA LEU A 174 -4.76 -7.52 -1.42
C LEU A 174 -3.23 -7.53 -1.30
N PRO A 175 -2.50 -7.87 -2.39
CA PRO A 175 -1.07 -7.62 -2.44
C PRO A 175 -0.80 -6.12 -2.36
N LEU A 176 0.10 -5.75 -1.46
CA LEU A 176 0.46 -4.37 -1.16
C LEU A 176 1.97 -4.22 -1.07
N LEU A 177 2.49 -3.25 -1.78
CA LEU A 177 3.85 -2.79 -1.62
C LEU A 177 3.88 -1.41 -0.95
N CYS A 178 4.95 -1.14 -0.22
CA CYS A 178 5.17 0.16 0.40
C CYS A 178 6.63 0.57 0.22
N VAL A 179 6.85 1.76 -0.36
CA VAL A 179 8.15 2.43 -0.41
C VAL A 179 8.20 3.51 0.66
N SER A 180 9.32 3.64 1.37
CA SER A 180 9.49 4.64 2.43
C SER A 180 9.63 6.05 1.86
N ASN A 181 10.27 6.17 0.70
CA ASN A 181 10.61 7.44 0.07
C ASN A 181 9.65 7.79 -1.07
N MET A 182 8.82 8.81 -0.87
CA MET A 182 7.94 9.36 -1.91
C MET A 182 7.90 10.89 -1.79
N ALA A 183 6.94 11.49 -1.08
CA ALA A 183 6.84 12.94 -0.97
C ALA A 183 7.94 13.55 -0.08
N GLY A 184 8.57 12.78 0.81
CA GLY A 184 9.58 13.32 1.73
C GLY A 184 10.78 13.97 1.02
N GLY A 185 11.40 13.25 0.07
CA GLY A 185 12.51 13.77 -0.72
C GLY A 185 12.10 14.95 -1.61
N TYR A 186 10.92 14.86 -2.22
CA TYR A 186 10.34 15.93 -3.00
C TYR A 186 10.11 17.21 -2.17
N ASN A 187 9.45 17.11 -1.02
CA ASN A 187 9.20 18.26 -0.14
C ASN A 187 10.50 18.89 0.37
N SER A 188 11.48 18.07 0.75
CA SER A 188 12.80 18.53 1.17
C SER A 188 13.53 19.30 0.04
N PHE A 189 13.39 18.84 -1.20
CA PHE A 189 13.94 19.54 -2.35
C PHE A 189 13.27 20.91 -2.56
N LEU A 190 11.94 21.00 -2.46
CA LEU A 190 11.19 22.26 -2.53
C LEU A 190 11.67 23.23 -1.47
N GLU A 191 11.69 22.81 -0.21
CA GLU A 191 12.07 23.63 0.93
C GLU A 191 13.51 24.18 0.78
N LYS A 192 14.46 23.30 0.49
CA LYS A 192 15.89 23.70 0.35
C LYS A 192 16.16 24.62 -0.82
N ASN A 193 15.34 24.60 -1.85
CA ASN A 193 15.49 25.45 -3.03
C ASN A 193 14.54 26.66 -3.02
N GLY A 194 13.68 26.80 -1.98
CA GLY A 194 12.70 27.88 -1.88
C GLY A 194 11.67 27.83 -3.01
N LEU A 195 11.25 26.63 -3.43
CA LEU A 195 10.33 26.42 -4.56
C LEU A 195 8.92 26.11 -4.07
N SER A 196 7.94 26.68 -4.72
CA SER A 196 6.56 26.21 -4.70
C SER A 196 6.36 24.96 -5.58
N HIS A 197 5.24 24.29 -5.42
CA HIS A 197 4.87 23.14 -6.30
C HIS A 197 4.81 23.55 -7.78
N SER A 198 4.25 24.72 -8.09
CA SER A 198 4.15 25.22 -9.47
C SER A 198 5.51 25.57 -10.08
N GLU A 199 6.43 26.14 -9.30
CA GLU A 199 7.80 26.41 -9.76
C GLU A 199 8.57 25.11 -10.00
N PHE A 200 8.37 24.08 -9.17
CA PHE A 200 8.93 22.74 -9.44
C PHE A 200 8.40 22.16 -10.74
N GLU A 201 7.09 22.24 -10.97
CA GLU A 201 6.47 21.76 -12.21
C GLU A 201 7.03 22.48 -13.44
N ALA A 202 7.32 23.79 -13.32
CA ALA A 202 7.95 24.55 -14.38
C ALA A 202 9.37 24.05 -14.71
N LEU A 203 10.13 23.54 -13.75
CA LEU A 203 11.46 22.96 -14.03
C LEU A 203 11.39 21.77 -15.01
N MET A 204 10.27 21.05 -15.02
CA MET A 204 10.08 19.92 -15.94
C MET A 204 10.03 20.32 -17.42
N THR A 205 9.73 21.59 -17.72
CA THR A 205 9.71 22.11 -19.10
C THR A 205 11.10 22.31 -19.70
N TYR A 206 12.13 22.35 -18.85
CA TYR A 206 13.53 22.52 -19.26
C TYR A 206 14.29 21.20 -19.38
N THR A 207 13.62 20.07 -19.18
CA THR A 207 14.21 18.74 -19.22
C THR A 207 13.34 17.77 -20.02
N HIS A 208 13.92 16.66 -20.45
CA HIS A 208 13.22 15.64 -21.22
C HIS A 208 12.93 14.39 -20.39
N PRO A 209 11.90 13.60 -20.71
CA PRO A 209 11.71 12.27 -20.17
C PRO A 209 12.99 11.42 -20.29
N GLY A 210 13.32 10.70 -19.20
CA GLY A 210 14.53 9.89 -19.13
C GLY A 210 15.79 10.67 -18.74
N ASN A 211 15.72 12.00 -18.63
CA ASN A 211 16.78 12.86 -18.06
C ASN A 211 18.19 12.58 -18.59
N ASP A 212 18.33 12.23 -19.88
CA ASP A 212 19.59 11.79 -20.53
C ASP A 212 20.27 10.61 -19.79
N GLY A 213 19.50 9.77 -19.10
CA GLY A 213 19.99 8.69 -18.26
C GLY A 213 20.64 9.12 -16.95
N ASN A 214 20.36 10.35 -16.49
CA ASN A 214 20.73 10.80 -15.16
C ASN A 214 19.66 10.34 -14.15
N VAL A 215 20.01 9.43 -13.27
CA VAL A 215 19.09 8.73 -12.37
C VAL A 215 19.37 9.07 -10.92
N ILE A 216 18.32 9.34 -10.15
CA ILE A 216 18.41 9.39 -8.68
C ILE A 216 17.65 8.16 -8.13
N VAL A 217 18.36 7.33 -7.36
CA VAL A 217 17.73 6.28 -6.55
C VAL A 217 17.43 6.89 -5.18
N PRO A 218 16.14 7.05 -4.80
CA PRO A 218 15.77 7.98 -3.72
C PRO A 218 15.73 7.33 -2.33
N TRP A 219 16.71 6.54 -1.96
CA TRP A 219 16.74 5.82 -0.67
C TRP A 219 17.28 6.70 0.47
N TYR A 220 16.67 7.87 0.71
CA TYR A 220 17.22 8.93 1.58
C TYR A 220 17.40 8.52 3.05
N GLU A 221 16.48 7.73 3.60
CA GLU A 221 16.50 7.27 4.98
C GLU A 221 16.32 5.75 5.06
N GLY A 222 17.04 5.04 4.21
CA GLY A 222 16.78 3.63 3.95
C GLY A 222 15.55 3.44 3.07
N GLU A 223 15.26 2.19 2.73
CA GLU A 223 14.08 1.86 1.93
C GLU A 223 13.43 0.57 2.45
N ARG A 224 12.11 0.48 2.27
CA ARG A 224 11.29 -0.67 2.67
C ARG A 224 11.10 -1.65 1.54
N THR A 225 10.98 -1.15 0.32
CA THR A 225 10.92 -1.93 -0.91
C THR A 225 11.86 -1.31 -1.94
N PRO A 226 13.04 -1.93 -2.17
CA PRO A 226 13.61 -3.13 -1.52
C PRO A 226 13.89 -2.94 -0.02
N ASP A 227 14.01 -4.06 0.73
CA ASP A 227 14.29 -4.01 2.18
C ASP A 227 15.77 -3.67 2.43
N LEU A 228 16.05 -2.38 2.55
CA LEU A 228 17.38 -1.79 2.71
C LEU A 228 17.34 -0.69 3.78
N PRO A 229 17.24 -1.03 5.07
CA PRO A 229 17.03 -0.05 6.15
C PRO A 229 18.18 0.94 6.34
N ASN A 230 19.38 0.62 5.84
CA ASN A 230 20.57 1.45 5.95
C ASN A 230 21.02 2.04 4.60
N ALA A 231 20.16 2.00 3.58
CA ALA A 231 20.46 2.58 2.27
C ALA A 231 20.56 4.10 2.32
N SER A 232 21.23 4.67 1.34
CA SER A 232 21.36 6.09 1.10
C SER A 232 21.11 6.41 -0.37
N PRO A 233 20.79 7.66 -0.73
CA PRO A 233 20.47 8.00 -2.11
C PRO A 233 21.68 7.86 -3.04
N ILE A 234 21.40 7.52 -4.30
CA ILE A 234 22.41 7.35 -5.33
C ILE A 234 22.12 8.30 -6.47
N TYR A 235 23.12 9.08 -6.86
CA TYR A 235 23.10 9.96 -8.02
C TYR A 235 23.97 9.34 -9.10
N PHE A 236 23.33 8.77 -10.12
CA PHE A 236 24.03 8.07 -11.21
C PHE A 236 23.96 8.88 -12.50
N GLY A 237 25.07 8.95 -13.20
CA GLY A 237 25.12 9.45 -14.55
C GLY A 237 25.35 10.97 -14.69
N PHE A 238 25.18 11.73 -13.63
CA PHE A 238 25.37 13.18 -13.65
C PHE A 238 26.83 13.55 -13.94
N SER A 239 27.04 14.37 -14.98
CA SER A 239 28.29 15.07 -15.23
C SER A 239 28.27 16.40 -14.44
N TYR A 240 29.38 17.14 -14.47
CA TYR A 240 29.43 18.49 -13.87
C TYR A 240 28.38 19.45 -14.47
N ASP A 241 28.12 19.32 -15.76
CA ASP A 241 27.17 20.16 -16.50
C ASP A 241 25.71 19.71 -16.27
N ASP A 242 25.50 18.47 -15.80
CA ASP A 242 24.18 17.92 -15.51
C ASP A 242 23.68 18.21 -14.08
N LEU A 243 24.55 18.70 -13.19
CA LEU A 243 24.17 19.05 -11.81
C LEU A 243 23.39 20.39 -11.75
N THR A 244 22.42 20.55 -12.62
CA THR A 244 21.50 21.69 -12.60
C THR A 244 20.26 21.39 -11.77
N LYS A 245 19.59 22.42 -11.29
CA LYS A 245 18.36 22.29 -10.48
C LYS A 245 17.28 21.52 -11.25
N GLU A 246 17.15 21.77 -12.54
CA GLU A 246 16.16 21.18 -13.42
C GLU A 246 16.40 19.66 -13.61
N LYS A 247 17.63 19.27 -13.90
CA LYS A 247 17.98 17.85 -14.07
C LYS A 247 17.92 17.08 -12.75
N VAL A 248 18.29 17.69 -11.63
CA VAL A 248 18.13 17.07 -10.31
C VAL A 248 16.65 16.92 -9.97
N ALA A 249 15.81 17.92 -10.23
CA ALA A 249 14.37 17.85 -10.02
C ALA A 249 13.72 16.74 -10.87
N ARG A 250 14.11 16.60 -12.15
CA ARG A 250 13.65 15.53 -13.05
C ARG A 250 14.09 14.17 -12.52
N GLY A 251 15.36 13.99 -12.22
CA GLY A 251 15.89 12.74 -11.69
C GLY A 251 15.23 12.33 -10.37
N LEU A 252 14.86 13.29 -9.54
CA LEU A 252 14.17 13.07 -8.28
C LEU A 252 12.77 12.48 -8.49
N ILE A 253 11.93 13.12 -9.31
CA ILE A 253 10.56 12.65 -9.54
C ILE A 253 10.54 11.31 -10.29
N GLU A 254 11.37 11.18 -11.34
CA GLU A 254 11.50 9.91 -12.07
C GLU A 254 12.01 8.80 -11.14
N GLY A 255 12.99 9.09 -10.29
CA GLY A 255 13.54 8.14 -9.34
C GLY A 255 12.51 7.63 -8.34
N HIS A 256 11.68 8.49 -7.77
CA HIS A 256 10.60 8.07 -6.86
C HIS A 256 9.58 7.16 -7.55
N VAL A 257 9.14 7.52 -8.77
CA VAL A 257 8.16 6.70 -9.50
C VAL A 257 8.79 5.38 -9.97
N LEU A 258 10.06 5.38 -10.38
CA LEU A 258 10.80 4.16 -10.77
C LEU A 258 11.03 3.23 -9.58
N ASN A 259 11.29 3.77 -8.37
CA ASN A 259 11.42 2.95 -7.16
C ASN A 259 10.10 2.22 -6.84
N LEU A 260 8.99 2.93 -6.95
CA LEU A 260 7.66 2.33 -6.80
C LEU A 260 7.37 1.29 -7.88
N TYR A 261 7.71 1.61 -9.14
CA TYR A 261 7.51 0.71 -10.28
C TYR A 261 8.35 -0.57 -10.17
N GLU A 262 9.60 -0.49 -9.71
CA GLU A 262 10.47 -1.67 -9.53
C GLU A 262 9.86 -2.65 -8.52
N GLY A 263 9.30 -2.15 -7.41
CA GLY A 263 8.54 -2.97 -6.47
C GLY A 263 7.28 -3.55 -7.11
N PHE A 264 6.49 -2.70 -7.79
CA PHE A 264 5.26 -3.10 -8.47
C PHE A 264 5.49 -4.18 -9.54
N SER A 265 6.60 -4.14 -10.28
CA SER A 265 6.90 -5.10 -11.35
C SER A 265 6.95 -6.57 -10.88
N LYS A 266 7.00 -6.80 -9.56
CA LYS A 266 6.92 -8.12 -8.93
C LYS A 266 5.49 -8.57 -8.62
N MET A 267 4.50 -7.66 -8.69
CA MET A 267 3.10 -7.99 -8.44
C MET A 267 2.50 -8.81 -9.60
N PRO A 268 1.54 -9.70 -9.30
CA PRO A 268 0.98 -10.63 -10.28
C PRO A 268 -0.12 -10.00 -11.15
N ILE A 269 0.01 -8.73 -11.52
CA ILE A 269 -0.99 -8.04 -12.32
C ILE A 269 -0.38 -7.14 -13.40
N GLU A 270 -1.12 -6.98 -14.49
CA GLU A 270 -0.98 -5.88 -15.45
C GLU A 270 -2.19 -4.96 -15.26
N PRO A 271 -2.00 -3.72 -14.76
CA PRO A 271 -3.13 -2.85 -14.47
C PRO A 271 -3.78 -2.35 -15.75
N LYS A 272 -5.11 -2.35 -15.76
CA LYS A 272 -5.94 -1.74 -16.80
C LYS A 272 -6.19 -0.25 -16.53
N GLU A 273 -6.19 0.11 -15.25
CA GLU A 273 -6.37 1.46 -14.74
C GLU A 273 -5.58 1.66 -13.45
N ILE A 274 -5.07 2.87 -13.26
CA ILE A 274 -4.42 3.29 -12.02
C ILE A 274 -5.27 4.39 -11.38
N TYR A 275 -5.65 4.19 -10.12
CA TYR A 275 -6.27 5.20 -9.29
C TYR A 275 -5.24 5.83 -8.37
N LEU A 276 -5.20 7.17 -8.31
CA LEU A 276 -4.21 7.93 -7.56
C LEU A 276 -4.86 8.61 -6.37
N THR A 277 -4.20 8.53 -5.21
CA THR A 277 -4.59 9.22 -3.99
C THR A 277 -3.39 9.90 -3.33
N GLY A 278 -3.62 10.66 -2.26
CA GLY A 278 -2.57 11.38 -1.55
C GLY A 278 -2.21 12.73 -2.16
N GLY A 279 -1.39 13.51 -1.46
CA GLY A 279 -1.13 14.89 -1.80
C GLY A 279 -0.54 15.12 -3.20
N LEU A 280 0.40 14.29 -3.63
CA LEU A 280 1.05 14.45 -4.95
C LEU A 280 0.14 14.06 -6.12
N SER A 281 -0.99 13.37 -5.88
CA SER A 281 -1.99 13.10 -6.92
C SER A 281 -2.69 14.36 -7.46
N GLN A 282 -2.52 15.50 -6.80
CA GLN A 282 -3.03 16.79 -7.26
C GLN A 282 -2.11 17.48 -8.28
N SER A 283 -0.94 16.92 -8.55
CA SER A 283 0.01 17.44 -9.54
C SER A 283 -0.13 16.71 -10.88
N LYS A 284 -0.35 17.48 -11.94
CA LYS A 284 -0.41 16.93 -13.31
C LYS A 284 0.89 16.26 -13.73
N VAL A 285 2.03 16.79 -13.25
CA VAL A 285 3.36 16.22 -13.52
C VAL A 285 3.51 14.84 -12.92
N TRP A 286 3.12 14.67 -11.65
CA TRP A 286 3.14 13.35 -11.01
C TRP A 286 2.19 12.37 -11.66
N CYS A 287 0.97 12.80 -11.98
CA CYS A 287 -0.02 11.92 -12.66
C CYS A 287 0.49 11.45 -14.03
N GLN A 288 1.07 12.38 -14.83
CA GLN A 288 1.61 12.01 -16.14
C GLN A 288 2.83 11.10 -16.03
N MET A 289 3.74 11.38 -15.08
CA MET A 289 4.91 10.53 -14.84
C MET A 289 4.53 9.11 -14.50
N ILE A 290 3.52 8.92 -13.65
CA ILE A 290 3.00 7.59 -13.32
C ILE A 290 2.37 6.94 -14.55
N ALA A 291 1.54 7.66 -15.29
CA ALA A 291 0.92 7.12 -16.50
C ALA A 291 1.97 6.62 -17.51
N ASP A 292 3.01 7.43 -17.75
CA ASP A 292 4.05 7.11 -18.72
C ASP A 292 4.95 5.95 -18.25
N ILE A 293 5.41 5.96 -16.98
CA ILE A 293 6.28 4.91 -16.44
C ILE A 293 5.52 3.57 -16.30
N PHE A 294 4.28 3.59 -15.82
CA PHE A 294 3.47 2.37 -15.69
C PHE A 294 2.83 1.93 -17.02
N ASN A 295 2.93 2.74 -18.05
CA ASN A 295 2.26 2.53 -19.34
C ASN A 295 0.77 2.21 -19.17
N CYS A 296 0.10 2.96 -18.30
CA CYS A 296 -1.28 2.74 -17.93
C CYS A 296 -1.98 4.06 -17.63
N LYS A 297 -3.28 4.14 -17.98
CA LYS A 297 -4.09 5.31 -17.66
C LYS A 297 -4.13 5.53 -16.14
N ALA A 298 -3.84 6.75 -15.69
CA ALA A 298 -3.83 7.14 -14.29
C ALA A 298 -4.83 8.26 -14.02
N THR A 299 -5.66 8.09 -12.99
CA THR A 299 -6.73 9.04 -12.66
C THR A 299 -6.77 9.27 -11.15
N PRO A 300 -6.64 10.52 -10.67
CA PRO A 300 -6.83 10.83 -9.26
C PRO A 300 -8.28 10.63 -8.82
N VAL A 301 -8.46 10.02 -7.65
CA VAL A 301 -9.75 9.88 -6.98
C VAL A 301 -9.93 11.05 -6.01
N LEU A 302 -11.12 11.66 -6.01
CA LEU A 302 -11.49 12.73 -5.08
C LEU A 302 -12.16 12.12 -3.84
N GLY A 303 -11.78 12.62 -2.66
CA GLY A 303 -12.36 12.22 -1.38
C GLY A 303 -11.45 11.33 -0.54
N GLU A 304 -11.91 10.99 0.65
CA GLU A 304 -11.18 10.18 1.63
C GLU A 304 -11.55 8.70 1.48
N GLY A 305 -10.56 7.88 1.11
CA GLY A 305 -10.79 6.48 0.76
C GLY A 305 -11.27 5.60 1.91
N ALA A 306 -10.55 5.53 3.05
CA ALA A 306 -10.79 4.49 4.06
C ALA A 306 -12.13 4.67 4.81
N ALA A 307 -12.46 5.88 5.25
CA ALA A 307 -13.72 6.13 5.97
C ALA A 307 -14.95 5.89 5.09
N LEU A 308 -14.90 6.35 3.83
CA LEU A 308 -15.94 6.08 2.85
C LEU A 308 -16.06 4.57 2.57
N GLY A 309 -14.91 3.90 2.39
CA GLY A 309 -14.86 2.46 2.17
C GLY A 309 -15.48 1.66 3.30
N ALA A 310 -15.21 2.03 4.55
CA ALA A 310 -15.81 1.40 5.73
C ALA A 310 -17.35 1.55 5.72
N ALA A 311 -17.85 2.75 5.46
CA ALA A 311 -19.29 3.00 5.41
C ALA A 311 -19.98 2.21 4.28
N LEU A 312 -19.38 2.17 3.09
CA LEU A 312 -19.92 1.45 1.95
C LEU A 312 -19.89 -0.07 2.17
N HIS A 313 -18.83 -0.58 2.79
CA HIS A 313 -18.70 -1.98 3.16
C HIS A 313 -19.76 -2.41 4.18
N ALA A 314 -19.94 -1.65 5.25
CA ALA A 314 -20.98 -1.92 6.23
C ALA A 314 -22.39 -1.91 5.61
N GLY A 315 -22.65 -0.96 4.69
CA GLY A 315 -23.89 -0.91 3.92
C GLY A 315 -24.09 -2.14 3.02
N TRP A 316 -23.02 -2.62 2.40
CA TRP A 316 -23.06 -3.83 1.57
C TRP A 316 -23.34 -5.09 2.40
N ILE A 317 -22.69 -5.27 3.55
CA ILE A 317 -22.95 -6.39 4.47
C ILE A 317 -24.41 -6.35 4.93
N TRP A 318 -24.87 -5.19 5.38
CA TRP A 318 -26.24 -5.03 5.85
C TRP A 318 -27.28 -5.38 4.74
N ASN A 319 -27.04 -4.95 3.51
CA ASN A 319 -27.89 -5.29 2.37
C ASN A 319 -27.94 -6.80 2.13
N ASN A 320 -26.78 -7.47 2.13
CA ASN A 320 -26.68 -8.91 1.92
C ASN A 320 -27.42 -9.70 3.01
N GLU A 321 -27.24 -9.32 4.28
CA GLU A 321 -27.93 -9.95 5.42
C GLU A 321 -29.46 -9.74 5.38
N ASN A 322 -29.94 -8.70 4.70
CA ASN A 322 -31.35 -8.42 4.51
C ASN A 322 -31.91 -8.90 3.15
N GLY A 323 -31.21 -9.79 2.48
CA GLY A 323 -31.70 -10.48 1.27
C GLY A 323 -31.48 -9.72 -0.02
N SER A 324 -30.70 -8.64 -0.03
CA SER A 324 -30.26 -8.01 -1.28
C SER A 324 -29.10 -8.81 -1.88
N ASN A 325 -29.11 -8.98 -3.21
CA ASN A 325 -28.02 -9.55 -3.97
C ASN A 325 -27.21 -8.47 -4.72
N GLU A 326 -27.20 -7.26 -4.19
CA GLU A 326 -26.53 -6.14 -4.84
C GLU A 326 -25.00 -6.27 -4.67
N THR A 327 -24.27 -6.20 -5.78
CA THR A 327 -22.81 -6.31 -5.73
C THR A 327 -22.18 -5.07 -5.08
N LEU A 328 -21.04 -5.25 -4.41
CA LEU A 328 -20.27 -4.14 -3.84
C LEU A 328 -19.97 -3.06 -4.89
N SER A 329 -19.63 -3.47 -6.12
CA SER A 329 -19.35 -2.55 -7.23
C SER A 329 -20.53 -1.62 -7.52
N LYS A 330 -21.77 -2.14 -7.49
CA LYS A 330 -22.95 -1.33 -7.72
C LYS A 330 -23.22 -0.33 -6.60
N ILE A 331 -22.92 -0.72 -5.36
CA ILE A 331 -23.05 0.16 -4.17
C ILE A 331 -21.98 1.25 -4.20
N VAL A 332 -20.74 0.90 -4.51
CA VAL A 332 -19.57 1.80 -4.43
C VAL A 332 -19.55 2.83 -5.57
N LYS A 333 -19.85 2.40 -6.79
CA LYS A 333 -19.72 3.23 -8.01
C LYS A 333 -20.34 4.64 -7.93
N PRO A 334 -21.53 4.85 -7.35
CA PRO A 334 -22.13 6.19 -7.27
C PRO A 334 -21.37 7.18 -6.37
N PHE A 335 -20.50 6.68 -5.49
CA PHE A 335 -19.76 7.47 -4.50
C PHE A 335 -18.33 7.78 -4.92
N ILE A 336 -17.82 7.12 -5.98
CA ILE A 336 -16.47 7.36 -6.47
C ILE A 336 -16.48 8.52 -7.46
N THR A 337 -15.71 9.54 -7.13
CA THR A 337 -15.55 10.72 -7.98
C THR A 337 -14.09 10.83 -8.43
N PHE A 338 -13.90 11.03 -9.73
CA PHE A 338 -12.59 11.18 -10.34
C PHE A 338 -12.27 12.64 -10.67
N ASN A 339 -11.03 13.03 -10.51
CA ASN A 339 -10.54 14.31 -11.04
C ASN A 339 -10.19 14.14 -12.52
N GLU A 340 -11.18 14.31 -13.39
CA GLU A 340 -11.03 14.15 -14.83
C GLU A 340 -10.03 15.13 -15.46
N GLN A 341 -9.81 16.32 -14.85
CA GLN A 341 -8.85 17.31 -15.34
C GLN A 341 -7.42 16.85 -15.19
N LEU A 342 -7.15 16.04 -14.16
CA LEU A 342 -5.83 15.47 -13.89
C LEU A 342 -5.64 14.07 -14.46
N ARG A 343 -6.67 13.49 -15.09
CA ARG A 343 -6.52 12.21 -15.78
C ARG A 343 -5.41 12.27 -16.82
N CYS A 344 -4.54 11.26 -16.81
CA CYS A 344 -3.43 11.11 -17.73
C CYS A 344 -3.48 9.78 -18.45
N THR A 345 -3.14 9.80 -19.73
CA THR A 345 -2.85 8.61 -20.53
C THR A 345 -1.36 8.56 -20.84
N PRO A 346 -0.75 7.38 -20.99
CA PRO A 346 0.63 7.27 -21.43
C PRO A 346 0.83 7.99 -22.77
N LYS A 347 1.98 8.63 -22.92
CA LYS A 347 2.40 9.24 -24.18
C LYS A 347 3.29 8.26 -24.93
N ASP A 348 2.90 7.92 -26.17
CA ASP A 348 3.61 6.93 -26.97
C ASP A 348 5.10 7.24 -27.14
N GLU A 349 5.44 8.55 -27.28
CA GLU A 349 6.81 9.04 -27.37
C GLU A 349 7.66 8.75 -26.11
N ASN A 350 7.01 8.68 -24.94
CA ASN A 350 7.68 8.49 -23.65
C ASN A 350 7.85 7.02 -23.27
N ILE A 351 7.01 6.12 -23.80
CA ILE A 351 6.99 4.71 -23.40
C ILE A 351 8.37 4.06 -23.59
N LYS A 352 8.93 4.19 -24.79
CA LYS A 352 10.24 3.61 -25.10
C LYS A 352 11.37 4.19 -24.24
N VAL A 353 11.31 5.48 -23.98
CA VAL A 353 12.29 6.18 -23.13
C VAL A 353 12.23 5.62 -21.71
N TYR A 354 11.03 5.49 -21.14
CA TYR A 354 10.87 4.95 -19.80
C TYR A 354 11.13 3.45 -19.70
N ASP A 355 10.90 2.66 -20.74
CA ASP A 355 11.31 1.24 -20.75
C ASP A 355 12.83 1.09 -20.68
N ASN A 356 13.57 1.94 -21.38
CA ASN A 356 15.02 2.00 -21.27
C ASN A 356 15.46 2.50 -19.88
N LEU A 357 14.79 3.52 -19.34
CA LEU A 357 15.11 4.06 -18.02
C LEU A 357 14.81 3.06 -16.88
N LYS A 358 13.72 2.29 -16.97
CA LYS A 358 13.42 1.18 -16.04
C LYS A 358 14.56 0.14 -16.05
N SER A 359 15.05 -0.20 -17.25
CA SER A 359 16.15 -1.14 -17.40
C SER A 359 17.45 -0.61 -16.78
N LEU A 360 17.73 0.68 -16.95
CA LEU A 360 18.87 1.35 -16.32
C LEU A 360 18.71 1.39 -14.80
N TYR A 361 17.56 1.83 -14.30
CA TYR A 361 17.25 1.92 -12.87
C TYR A 361 17.43 0.56 -12.18
N SER A 362 16.81 -0.48 -12.72
CA SER A 362 16.92 -1.84 -12.20
C SER A 362 18.37 -2.36 -12.23
N SER A 363 19.14 -2.04 -13.29
CA SER A 363 20.56 -2.42 -13.32
C SER A 363 21.38 -1.76 -12.22
N ILE A 364 21.15 -0.46 -11.93
CA ILE A 364 21.82 0.26 -10.85
C ILE A 364 21.47 -0.37 -9.49
N THR A 365 20.18 -0.55 -9.20
CA THR A 365 19.70 -1.09 -7.92
C THR A 365 20.17 -2.52 -7.68
N MET A 366 20.12 -3.37 -8.71
CA MET A 366 20.60 -4.76 -8.62
C MET A 366 22.10 -4.83 -8.34
N ARG A 367 22.92 -4.05 -9.05
CA ARG A 367 24.39 -4.06 -8.86
C ARG A 367 24.79 -3.61 -7.47
N ILE A 368 24.15 -2.57 -6.93
CA ILE A 368 24.42 -2.08 -5.57
C ILE A 368 24.01 -3.11 -4.51
N ARG A 369 22.94 -3.85 -4.78
CA ARG A 369 22.49 -4.98 -3.93
C ARG A 369 23.34 -6.25 -4.10
N GLY A 370 24.31 -6.26 -4.99
CA GLY A 370 25.14 -7.44 -5.28
C GLY A 370 24.43 -8.55 -6.05
N LEU A 371 23.33 -8.23 -6.74
CA LEU A 371 22.50 -9.20 -7.49
C LEU A 371 22.91 -9.35 -8.95
N GLY A 372 23.96 -8.69 -9.40
CA GLY A 372 24.40 -8.69 -10.81
C GLY A 372 23.61 -7.69 -11.67
N GLY A 373 23.40 -8.01 -12.94
CA GLY A 373 22.69 -7.16 -13.90
C GLY A 373 23.57 -6.68 -15.06
N LYS A 374 22.93 -6.07 -16.07
CA LYS A 374 23.62 -5.44 -17.20
C LYS A 374 24.50 -4.28 -16.74
N ASP A 375 25.42 -3.84 -17.58
CA ASP A 375 26.23 -2.66 -17.25
C ASP A 375 25.38 -1.38 -17.34
N PRO A 376 25.21 -0.63 -16.23
CA PRO A 376 24.41 0.58 -16.24
C PRO A 376 25.04 1.70 -17.08
N PHE A 377 26.36 1.71 -17.25
CA PHE A 377 27.02 2.71 -18.09
C PHE A 377 26.76 2.45 -19.59
N GLU A 378 26.67 1.20 -20.01
CA GLU A 378 26.25 0.84 -21.38
C GLU A 378 24.77 1.20 -21.59
N LEU A 379 23.90 0.87 -20.64
CA LEU A 379 22.47 1.19 -20.73
C LEU A 379 22.22 2.70 -20.81
N LYS A 380 22.99 3.50 -20.08
CA LYS A 380 22.90 4.96 -20.14
C LYS A 380 23.18 5.51 -21.54
N GLN A 381 24.11 4.92 -22.30
CA GLN A 381 24.45 5.40 -23.64
C GLN A 381 23.23 5.37 -24.59
N GLY A 382 22.33 4.40 -24.41
CA GLY A 382 21.10 4.30 -25.19
C GLY A 382 20.02 5.34 -24.85
N LEU A 383 20.23 6.15 -23.81
CA LEU A 383 19.32 7.22 -23.37
C LEU A 383 19.83 8.64 -23.69
N LYS A 384 21.07 8.76 -24.17
CA LYS A 384 21.58 10.03 -24.65
C LYS A 384 20.95 10.32 -26.02
N GLY A 385 20.07 11.33 -26.05
CA GLY A 385 19.44 11.83 -27.26
C GLY A 385 20.39 12.62 -28.16
#